data_ba5d70f4e97b28a285874b6c66b7393f
#
_entry.id   ba5d70f4e97b28a285874b6c66b7393f
#
_cell.length_a   1.000
_cell.length_b   1.000
_cell.length_c   1.000
_cell.angle_alpha   90.00
_cell.angle_beta   90.00
_cell.angle_gamma   90.00
#
_symmetry.space_group_name_H-M   'P 1'
#
loop_
_entity.id
_entity.type
_entity.pdbx_description
1 polymer ?
#
loop_
_entity_poly.entity_id
_entity_poly.type
_entity_poly.pdbx_seq_one_letter_code
_entity_poly.pdbx_strand_id
1 'polypeptide(L)'
;MILPTTYMGSVEWYRLFLADPSAVQIEVMESFPKQTYRNRCTITVPHDSQSYCQSSIANSLTLTVPVKRADSKQLTRDVEISYQQRWQHQHWIALVSAYKRTPYFDYYADFFRPFYEQETRFLVDFNEKIHEVIVRLMANNVAIGNGLWAIGENRTADWQGLNLEPCFGIGQSILDLLFEYGPETPLALCRMG
;
A
#
# COMPACT_ATOMS: atom_id res chain seq x y z
N MET A 1 -9.37 3.49 -15.95
CA MET A 1 -8.91 4.46 -14.92
C MET A 1 -7.43 4.23 -14.68
N ILE A 2 -6.64 5.30 -14.43
CA ILE A 2 -5.21 5.17 -14.17
C ILE A 2 -4.97 5.48 -12.71
N LEU A 3 -4.28 4.57 -12.00
CA LEU A 3 -3.90 4.73 -10.61
C LEU A 3 -2.36 4.65 -10.47
N PRO A 4 -1.75 5.42 -9.58
CA PRO A 4 -0.32 5.31 -9.32
C PRO A 4 0.01 4.03 -8.54
N THR A 5 1.26 3.54 -8.67
CA THR A 5 1.75 2.48 -7.79
C THR A 5 1.78 2.95 -6.33
N THR A 6 1.55 2.05 -5.39
CA THR A 6 1.49 2.39 -3.97
C THR A 6 2.07 1.29 -3.09
N TYR A 7 2.75 1.70 -2.02
CA TYR A 7 3.20 0.80 -0.97
C TYR A 7 2.09 0.64 0.07
N MET A 8 1.46 -0.54 0.12
CA MET A 8 0.34 -0.82 1.05
C MET A 8 -0.72 0.28 1.04
N GLY A 9 -1.28 0.57 -0.14
CA GLY A 9 -2.12 1.71 -0.44
C GLY A 9 -3.20 2.04 0.58
N SER A 10 -3.70 3.25 0.48
CA SER A 10 -4.78 3.71 1.36
C SER A 10 -6.11 3.00 1.08
N VAL A 11 -6.99 3.03 2.06
CA VAL A 11 -8.39 2.57 1.93
C VAL A 11 -9.05 3.16 0.70
N GLU A 12 -8.85 4.47 0.44
CA GLU A 12 -9.44 5.15 -0.72
C GLU A 12 -8.87 4.65 -2.06
N TRP A 13 -7.57 4.39 -2.12
CA TRP A 13 -6.94 3.81 -3.30
C TRP A 13 -7.57 2.44 -3.65
N TYR A 14 -7.74 1.58 -2.65
CA TYR A 14 -8.36 0.26 -2.85
C TYR A 14 -9.86 0.33 -3.16
N ARG A 15 -10.56 1.33 -2.64
CA ARG A 15 -11.96 1.57 -3.00
C ARG A 15 -12.10 1.89 -4.49
N LEU A 16 -11.23 2.75 -5.01
CA LEU A 16 -11.20 3.06 -6.44
C LEU A 16 -10.80 1.85 -7.28
N PHE A 17 -9.79 1.10 -6.83
CA PHE A 17 -9.34 -0.11 -7.51
C PHE A 17 -10.46 -1.15 -7.61
N LEU A 18 -11.18 -1.42 -6.52
CA LEU A 18 -12.24 -2.43 -6.47
C LEU A 18 -13.53 -2.01 -7.16
N ALA A 19 -13.72 -0.73 -7.47
CA ALA A 19 -14.88 -0.26 -8.23
C ALA A 19 -14.91 -0.86 -9.65
N ASP A 20 -13.76 -0.96 -10.32
CA ASP A 20 -13.61 -1.67 -11.60
C ASP A 20 -12.16 -2.13 -11.79
N PRO A 21 -11.78 -3.28 -11.20
CA PRO A 21 -10.39 -3.77 -11.28
C PRO A 21 -9.91 -4.02 -12.70
N SER A 22 -10.82 -4.37 -13.62
CA SER A 22 -10.49 -4.68 -15.02
C SER A 22 -10.14 -3.45 -15.85
N ALA A 23 -10.61 -2.27 -15.45
CA ALA A 23 -10.37 -1.00 -16.13
C ALA A 23 -9.21 -0.20 -15.50
N VAL A 24 -8.55 -0.72 -14.47
CA VAL A 24 -7.43 -0.04 -13.83
C VAL A 24 -6.11 -0.33 -14.53
N GLN A 25 -5.36 0.73 -14.82
CA GLN A 25 -3.97 0.68 -15.26
C GLN A 25 -3.11 1.34 -14.20
N ILE A 26 -1.96 0.72 -13.86
CA ILE A 26 -1.04 1.30 -12.89
C ILE A 26 -0.01 2.16 -13.61
N GLU A 27 0.09 3.43 -13.23
CA GLU A 27 1.06 4.38 -13.78
C GLU A 27 2.45 4.13 -13.18
N VAL A 28 3.39 3.84 -14.04
CA VAL A 28 4.81 3.60 -13.68
C VAL A 28 5.79 4.44 -14.51
N MET A 29 5.27 5.16 -15.52
CA MET A 29 6.07 5.97 -16.44
C MET A 29 6.21 7.42 -16.00
N GLU A 30 5.58 7.81 -14.90
CA GLU A 30 5.73 9.13 -14.32
C GLU A 30 7.12 9.35 -13.70
N SER A 31 7.54 10.60 -13.60
CA SER A 31 8.72 10.97 -12.81
C SER A 31 8.46 10.68 -11.33
N PHE A 32 9.38 9.97 -10.67
CA PHE A 32 9.18 9.55 -9.28
C PHE A 32 9.09 10.73 -8.31
N PRO A 33 7.93 11.01 -7.73
CA PRO A 33 7.79 12.02 -6.71
C PRO A 33 8.26 11.45 -5.36
N LYS A 34 9.24 12.11 -4.77
CA LYS A 34 9.80 11.70 -3.47
C LYS A 34 8.79 11.88 -2.35
N GLN A 35 8.85 11.01 -1.35
CA GLN A 35 8.09 11.11 -0.11
C GLN A 35 6.56 11.03 -0.29
N THR A 36 6.11 10.22 -1.20
CA THR A 36 4.70 9.99 -1.48
C THR A 36 4.26 8.57 -1.10
N TYR A 37 2.98 8.28 -1.20
CA TYR A 37 2.40 6.96 -0.99
C TYR A 37 2.99 5.85 -1.88
N ARG A 38 3.80 6.20 -2.90
CA ARG A 38 4.51 5.21 -3.75
C ARG A 38 5.54 4.41 -2.97
N ASN A 39 6.17 5.03 -1.98
CA ASN A 39 7.14 4.39 -1.10
C ASN A 39 6.82 4.57 0.39
N ARG A 40 5.64 5.09 0.73
CA ARG A 40 5.20 5.31 2.11
C ARG A 40 3.80 4.81 2.33
N CYS A 41 3.56 4.23 3.48
CA CYS A 41 2.23 3.98 4.00
C CYS A 41 2.12 4.44 5.46
N THR A 42 0.90 4.69 5.89
CA THR A 42 0.61 5.04 7.27
C THR A 42 -0.30 3.99 7.86
N ILE A 43 0.13 3.37 8.94
CA ILE A 43 -0.59 2.35 9.69
C ILE A 43 -1.08 2.91 11.01
N THR A 44 -2.20 2.38 11.50
CA THR A 44 -2.73 2.71 12.82
C THR A 44 -2.04 1.85 13.89
N VAL A 45 -1.48 2.49 14.91
CA VAL A 45 -0.86 1.77 16.03
C VAL A 45 -1.83 1.83 17.23
N PRO A 46 -2.11 0.70 17.91
CA PRO A 46 -2.95 0.70 19.07
C PRO A 46 -2.42 1.63 20.16
N HIS A 47 -3.29 2.43 20.74
CA HIS A 47 -2.95 3.25 21.88
C HIS A 47 -2.74 2.34 23.09
N ASP A 48 -1.53 2.31 23.64
CA ASP A 48 -1.29 1.66 24.92
C ASP A 48 -2.00 2.46 26.00
N SER A 49 -2.91 1.81 26.73
CA SER A 49 -3.88 2.42 27.67
C SER A 49 -3.24 3.12 28.88
N GLN A 50 -1.92 3.27 28.92
CA GLN A 50 -1.17 3.88 30.02
C GLN A 50 -0.69 5.31 29.78
N SER A 51 -0.93 5.88 28.60
CA SER A 51 -0.58 7.27 28.35
C SER A 51 -1.79 8.19 28.56
N TYR A 52 -1.78 8.94 29.65
CA TYR A 52 -2.82 9.91 30.06
C TYR A 52 -2.92 11.16 29.18
N CYS A 53 -2.56 11.09 27.91
CA CYS A 53 -2.77 12.20 26.98
C CYS A 53 -4.02 11.98 26.14
N GLN A 54 -5.09 12.67 26.51
CA GLN A 54 -6.34 12.80 25.76
C GLN A 54 -6.11 13.61 24.47
N SER A 55 -5.44 13.04 23.47
CA SER A 55 -5.53 13.53 22.11
C SER A 55 -6.16 12.43 21.26
N SER A 56 -7.33 12.73 20.72
CA SER A 56 -8.16 11.87 19.89
C SER A 56 -7.55 11.57 18.50
N ILE A 57 -6.25 11.63 18.38
CA ILE A 57 -5.53 11.27 17.17
C ILE A 57 -5.03 9.85 17.39
N ALA A 58 -5.62 8.90 16.68
CA ALA A 58 -5.09 7.54 16.60
C ALA A 58 -3.59 7.64 16.30
N ASN A 59 -2.76 6.97 17.12
CA ASN A 59 -1.32 6.99 16.90
C ASN A 59 -1.06 6.38 15.53
N SER A 60 -0.61 7.18 14.58
CA SER A 60 -0.28 6.74 13.24
C SER A 60 1.24 6.63 13.09
N LEU A 61 1.70 5.57 12.46
CA LEU A 61 3.10 5.34 12.14
C LEU A 61 3.29 5.29 10.63
N THR A 62 4.16 6.15 10.11
CA THR A 62 4.51 6.13 8.68
C THR A 62 5.70 5.21 8.44
N LEU A 63 5.49 4.19 7.62
CA LEU A 63 6.51 3.29 7.13
C LEU A 63 7.01 3.79 5.78
N THR A 64 8.33 3.87 5.61
CA THR A 64 8.96 4.37 4.38
C THR A 64 9.93 3.35 3.83
N VAL A 65 9.69 2.87 2.61
CA VAL A 65 10.65 2.05 1.87
C VAL A 65 11.75 2.97 1.35
N PRO A 66 13.00 2.81 1.79
CA PRO A 66 14.10 3.65 1.33
C PRO A 66 14.45 3.29 -0.11
N VAL A 67 14.64 4.31 -0.93
CA VAL A 67 15.05 4.16 -2.32
C VAL A 67 16.46 4.69 -2.52
N LYS A 68 17.19 4.12 -3.48
CA LYS A 68 18.48 4.67 -3.90
C LYS A 68 18.27 6.08 -4.41
N ARG A 69 19.35 6.90 -4.41
CA ARG A 69 19.27 8.29 -4.84
C ARG A 69 18.71 8.34 -6.27
N ALA A 70 17.44 8.76 -6.36
CA ALA A 70 16.78 8.96 -7.64
C ALA A 70 17.09 10.38 -8.15
N ASP A 71 17.45 10.49 -9.42
CA ASP A 71 17.52 11.77 -10.10
C ASP A 71 16.10 12.35 -10.27
N SER A 72 15.99 13.67 -10.40
CA SER A 72 14.69 14.36 -10.48
C SER A 72 13.83 13.97 -11.70
N LYS A 73 14.42 13.25 -12.66
CA LYS A 73 13.76 12.78 -13.89
C LYS A 73 13.65 11.25 -13.98
N GLN A 74 14.05 10.52 -12.92
CA GLN A 74 13.97 9.07 -12.91
C GLN A 74 12.51 8.63 -12.93
N LEU A 75 12.18 7.70 -13.83
CA LEU A 75 10.85 7.12 -13.91
C LEU A 75 10.58 6.21 -12.70
N THR A 76 9.34 6.17 -12.27
CA THR A 76 8.92 5.35 -11.11
C THR A 76 9.28 3.88 -11.29
N ARG A 77 9.17 3.34 -12.51
CA ARG A 77 9.54 1.95 -12.83
C ARG A 77 11.01 1.62 -12.59
N ASP A 78 11.90 2.61 -12.72
CA ASP A 78 13.35 2.41 -12.63
C ASP A 78 13.93 2.71 -11.24
N VAL A 79 13.04 3.00 -10.26
CA VAL A 79 13.44 3.30 -8.88
C VAL A 79 13.86 2.03 -8.17
N GLU A 80 15.12 1.99 -7.72
CA GLU A 80 15.67 0.86 -6.96
C GLU A 80 15.52 1.07 -5.44
N ILE A 81 15.19 -0.01 -4.73
CA ILE A 81 15.15 -0.03 -3.27
C ILE A 81 16.57 -0.02 -2.70
N SER A 82 16.76 0.70 -1.60
CA SER A 82 18.01 0.74 -0.85
C SER A 82 17.93 -0.17 0.37
N TYR A 83 18.91 -1.05 0.52
CA TYR A 83 19.04 -1.99 1.65
C TYR A 83 20.17 -1.61 2.62
N GLN A 84 20.66 -0.36 2.54
CA GLN A 84 21.70 0.14 3.45
C GLN A 84 21.25 0.19 4.91
N GLN A 85 19.95 0.32 5.15
CA GLN A 85 19.33 0.33 6.47
C GLN A 85 18.50 -0.95 6.66
N ARG A 86 18.32 -1.37 7.89
CA ARG A 86 17.50 -2.56 8.22
C ARG A 86 16.01 -2.24 8.25
N TRP A 87 15.52 -1.51 7.24
CA TRP A 87 14.14 -1.06 7.17
C TRP A 87 13.13 -2.21 7.12
N GLN A 88 13.47 -3.31 6.45
CA GLN A 88 12.60 -4.49 6.38
C GLN A 88 12.28 -5.03 7.78
N HIS A 89 13.29 -5.22 8.60
CA HIS A 89 13.10 -5.68 9.97
C HIS A 89 12.29 -4.68 10.81
N GLN A 90 12.55 -3.37 10.65
CA GLN A 90 11.80 -2.33 11.35
C GLN A 90 10.32 -2.32 10.94
N HIS A 91 10.03 -2.43 9.63
CA HIS A 91 8.66 -2.51 9.11
C HIS A 91 7.95 -3.75 9.61
N TRP A 92 8.63 -4.92 9.60
CA TRP A 92 8.04 -6.15 10.12
C TRP A 92 7.67 -6.04 11.60
N ILE A 93 8.56 -5.52 12.44
CA ILE A 93 8.27 -5.29 13.86
C ILE A 93 7.10 -4.32 14.03
N ALA A 94 7.05 -3.25 13.23
CA ALA A 94 5.97 -2.28 13.29
C ALA A 94 4.61 -2.92 12.94
N LEU A 95 4.56 -3.76 11.89
CA LEU A 95 3.34 -4.49 11.51
C LEU A 95 2.91 -5.47 12.61
N VAL A 96 3.85 -6.25 13.15
CA VAL A 96 3.55 -7.16 14.27
C VAL A 96 3.01 -6.39 15.48
N SER A 97 3.64 -5.27 15.84
CA SER A 97 3.21 -4.45 16.97
C SER A 97 1.82 -3.85 16.77
N ALA A 98 1.52 -3.42 15.53
CA ALA A 98 0.24 -2.82 15.20
C ALA A 98 -0.90 -3.84 15.17
N TYR A 99 -0.65 -5.02 14.56
CA TYR A 99 -1.74 -5.90 14.13
C TYR A 99 -1.80 -7.27 14.82
N LYS A 100 -0.82 -7.64 15.66
CA LYS A 100 -0.80 -8.96 16.34
C LYS A 100 -2.09 -9.29 17.13
N ARG A 101 -2.82 -8.25 17.55
CA ARG A 101 -4.07 -8.42 18.32
C ARG A 101 -5.32 -8.42 17.45
N THR A 102 -5.20 -8.23 16.16
CA THR A 102 -6.34 -8.24 15.22
C THR A 102 -6.71 -9.66 14.83
N PRO A 103 -7.99 -9.94 14.49
CA PRO A 103 -8.48 -11.29 14.27
C PRO A 103 -7.78 -12.06 13.15
N TYR A 104 -7.33 -11.38 12.09
CA TYR A 104 -6.79 -12.02 10.91
C TYR A 104 -5.27 -11.95 10.78
N PHE A 105 -4.57 -11.28 11.69
CA PHE A 105 -3.12 -11.13 11.58
C PHE A 105 -2.38 -12.46 11.54
N ASP A 106 -2.67 -13.38 12.46
CA ASP A 106 -1.97 -14.67 12.54
C ASP A 106 -2.20 -15.53 11.30
N TYR A 107 -3.34 -15.38 10.61
CA TYR A 107 -3.63 -16.09 9.36
C TYR A 107 -2.93 -15.49 8.15
N TYR A 108 -2.67 -14.18 8.16
CA TYR A 108 -2.15 -13.45 7.00
C TYR A 108 -0.68 -13.08 7.12
N ALA A 109 -0.10 -13.10 8.31
CA ALA A 109 1.28 -12.71 8.56
C ALA A 109 2.29 -13.44 7.66
N ASP A 110 2.11 -14.75 7.45
CA ASP A 110 3.01 -15.57 6.65
C ASP A 110 3.01 -15.18 5.16
N PHE A 111 1.96 -14.55 4.64
CA PHE A 111 1.92 -14.03 3.27
C PHE A 111 2.73 -12.74 3.11
N PHE A 112 2.86 -11.94 4.18
CA PHE A 112 3.61 -10.69 4.15
C PHE A 112 5.08 -10.86 4.55
N ARG A 113 5.38 -11.84 5.39
CA ARG A 113 6.72 -12.09 5.91
C ARG A 113 7.82 -12.19 4.85
N PRO A 114 7.64 -12.88 3.71
CA PRO A 114 8.66 -12.99 2.67
C PRO A 114 9.13 -11.65 2.11
N PHE A 115 8.27 -10.63 2.08
CA PHE A 115 8.63 -9.28 1.59
C PHE A 115 9.65 -8.58 2.51
N TYR A 116 9.73 -8.98 3.76
CA TYR A 116 10.64 -8.43 4.76
C TYR A 116 11.87 -9.30 5.00
N GLU A 117 11.91 -10.49 4.42
CA GLU A 117 13.06 -11.41 4.48
C GLU A 117 13.85 -11.46 3.16
N GLN A 118 13.20 -11.15 2.04
CA GLN A 118 13.81 -11.18 0.71
C GLN A 118 14.01 -9.77 0.16
N GLU A 119 15.06 -9.59 -0.64
CA GLU A 119 15.30 -8.33 -1.33
C GLU A 119 14.63 -8.32 -2.70
N THR A 120 13.98 -7.22 -3.01
CA THR A 120 13.43 -6.93 -4.34
C THR A 120 14.15 -5.71 -4.90
N ARG A 121 14.60 -5.76 -6.15
CA ARG A 121 15.41 -4.69 -6.73
C ARG A 121 14.61 -3.40 -6.95
N PHE A 122 13.47 -3.49 -7.65
CA PHE A 122 12.69 -2.33 -8.03
C PHE A 122 11.51 -2.10 -7.08
N LEU A 123 11.24 -0.82 -6.81
CA LEU A 123 10.12 -0.42 -5.94
C LEU A 123 8.76 -0.84 -6.53
N VAL A 124 8.62 -0.74 -7.84
CA VAL A 124 7.36 -1.12 -8.52
C VAL A 124 7.10 -2.61 -8.34
N ASP A 125 8.09 -3.48 -8.60
CA ASP A 125 7.94 -4.93 -8.43
C ASP A 125 7.60 -5.31 -6.98
N PHE A 126 8.16 -4.59 -6.02
CA PHE A 126 7.88 -4.79 -4.60
C PHE A 126 6.44 -4.43 -4.26
N ASN A 127 5.98 -3.26 -4.72
CA ASN A 127 4.62 -2.81 -4.52
C ASN A 127 3.60 -3.74 -5.19
N GLU A 128 3.90 -4.17 -6.42
CA GLU A 128 3.07 -5.09 -7.19
C GLU A 128 2.82 -6.40 -6.46
N LYS A 129 3.88 -7.04 -6.03
CA LYS A 129 3.79 -8.31 -5.29
C LYS A 129 2.98 -8.18 -4.00
N ILE A 130 3.17 -7.08 -3.25
CA ILE A 130 2.37 -6.82 -2.05
C ILE A 130 0.90 -6.58 -2.42
N HIS A 131 0.64 -5.81 -3.47
CA HIS A 131 -0.71 -5.57 -3.96
C HIS A 131 -1.41 -6.86 -4.35
N GLU A 132 -0.74 -7.75 -5.10
CA GLU A 132 -1.28 -9.06 -5.46
C GLU A 132 -1.68 -9.88 -4.22
N VAL A 133 -0.83 -9.89 -3.18
CA VAL A 133 -1.16 -10.57 -1.92
C VAL A 133 -2.39 -9.95 -1.27
N ILE A 134 -2.44 -8.62 -1.15
CA ILE A 134 -3.58 -7.93 -0.53
C ILE A 134 -4.87 -8.25 -1.29
N VAL A 135 -4.86 -8.12 -2.62
CA VAL A 135 -6.04 -8.41 -3.45
C VAL A 135 -6.46 -9.87 -3.34
N ARG A 136 -5.49 -10.80 -3.36
CA ARG A 136 -5.76 -12.23 -3.17
C ARG A 136 -6.40 -12.54 -1.82
N LEU A 137 -5.95 -11.91 -0.75
CA LEU A 137 -6.51 -12.11 0.60
C LEU A 137 -7.91 -11.51 0.74
N MET A 138 -8.21 -10.44 0.01
CA MET A 138 -9.56 -9.87 -0.07
C MET A 138 -10.49 -10.69 -0.97
N ALA A 139 -9.94 -11.44 -1.92
CA ALA A 139 -10.67 -11.99 -3.07
C ALA A 139 -11.15 -13.42 -2.89
N ASN A 140 -11.38 -13.91 -1.68
CA ASN A 140 -11.98 -15.26 -1.54
C ASN A 140 -13.24 -15.49 -2.42
N ASN A 141 -13.73 -14.44 -3.13
CA ASN A 141 -14.88 -14.50 -4.05
C ASN A 141 -14.77 -13.58 -5.29
N VAL A 142 -13.65 -12.89 -5.55
CA VAL A 142 -13.50 -12.05 -6.74
C VAL A 142 -12.58 -12.74 -7.73
N ALA A 143 -13.12 -13.14 -8.89
CA ALA A 143 -12.32 -13.64 -10.00
C ALA A 143 -11.41 -12.53 -10.53
N ILE A 144 -10.14 -12.57 -10.13
CA ILE A 144 -9.12 -11.67 -10.66
C ILE A 144 -8.73 -12.21 -12.04
N GLY A 145 -9.05 -11.44 -13.07
CA GLY A 145 -8.61 -11.75 -14.43
C GLY A 145 -7.08 -11.87 -14.49
N ASN A 146 -6.59 -12.89 -15.18
CA ASN A 146 -5.17 -13.08 -15.45
C ASN A 146 -4.61 -11.86 -16.18
N GLY A 147 -3.73 -11.10 -15.56
CA GLY A 147 -3.01 -10.00 -16.18
C GLY A 147 -3.41 -8.61 -15.67
N LEU A 148 -3.18 -8.35 -14.40
CA LEU A 148 -3.52 -7.08 -13.74
C LEU A 148 -2.65 -5.89 -14.18
N TRP A 149 -1.58 -6.13 -14.91
CA TRP A 149 -0.57 -5.09 -15.20
C TRP A 149 -0.47 -4.85 -16.72
N ALA A 150 -1.36 -4.02 -17.23
CA ALA A 150 -1.08 -3.39 -18.52
C ALA A 150 -0.11 -2.23 -18.27
N ILE A 151 1.17 -2.43 -18.60
CA ILE A 151 2.14 -1.35 -18.68
C ILE A 151 1.62 -0.38 -19.73
N GLY A 152 1.07 0.74 -19.28
CA GLY A 152 0.59 1.79 -20.19
C GLY A 152 1.77 2.38 -20.93
N GLU A 153 1.90 2.07 -22.22
CA GLU A 153 2.79 2.81 -23.11
C GLU A 153 2.33 4.26 -23.16
N ASN A 154 3.15 5.15 -22.61
CA ASN A 154 3.23 6.58 -22.93
C ASN A 154 1.89 7.33 -23.10
N ARG A 155 1.00 7.24 -22.16
CA ARG A 155 -0.07 8.24 -22.00
C ARG A 155 0.24 9.04 -20.76
N THR A 156 0.67 10.28 -20.95
CA THR A 156 0.52 11.32 -19.93
C THR A 156 -0.97 11.42 -19.64
N ALA A 157 -1.42 10.62 -18.69
CA ALA A 157 -2.82 10.67 -18.31
C ALA A 157 -3.07 12.03 -17.67
N ASP A 158 -4.10 12.71 -18.12
CA ASP A 158 -4.64 13.93 -17.51
C ASP A 158 -5.26 13.66 -16.13
N TRP A 159 -4.54 12.91 -15.29
CA TRP A 159 -4.92 12.74 -13.89
C TRP A 159 -4.69 14.02 -13.07
N GLN A 160 -3.98 15.01 -13.64
CA GLN A 160 -3.90 16.37 -13.09
C GLN A 160 -5.27 17.07 -13.01
N GLY A 161 -6.25 16.62 -13.79
CA GLY A 161 -7.62 17.12 -13.72
C GLY A 161 -8.51 16.41 -12.69
N LEU A 162 -8.14 15.20 -12.28
CA LEU A 162 -8.74 14.51 -11.15
C LEU A 162 -7.90 14.86 -9.92
N ASN A 163 -8.37 15.73 -9.05
CA ASN A 163 -7.77 16.08 -7.76
C ASN A 163 -7.68 14.86 -6.82
N LEU A 164 -7.06 13.77 -7.30
CA LEU A 164 -6.90 12.51 -6.56
C LEU A 164 -5.72 12.55 -5.58
N GLU A 165 -4.78 13.51 -5.74
CA GLU A 165 -3.64 13.64 -4.80
C GLU A 165 -4.05 13.90 -3.34
N PRO A 166 -5.08 14.67 -3.02
CA PRO A 166 -5.55 14.79 -1.65
C PRO A 166 -6.15 13.51 -1.10
N CYS A 167 -6.73 12.65 -1.95
CA CYS A 167 -7.35 11.39 -1.53
C CYS A 167 -6.32 10.31 -1.18
N PHE A 168 -5.13 10.35 -1.78
CA PHE A 168 -4.05 9.40 -1.49
C PHE A 168 -3.05 9.91 -0.45
N GLY A 169 -3.22 11.15 0.01
CA GLY A 169 -2.41 11.71 1.08
C GLY A 169 -2.71 10.99 2.39
N ILE A 170 -1.68 10.45 3.04
CA ILE A 170 -1.62 10.03 4.46
C ILE A 170 -2.95 9.48 5.02
N GLY A 171 -3.65 8.70 4.22
CA GLY A 171 -4.87 8.00 4.64
C GLY A 171 -4.54 6.69 5.37
N GLN A 172 -5.51 6.18 6.08
CA GLN A 172 -5.46 4.87 6.71
C GLN A 172 -5.09 3.78 5.68
N SER A 173 -4.11 2.95 6.00
CA SER A 173 -3.71 1.85 5.12
C SER A 173 -4.82 0.80 5.00
N ILE A 174 -4.91 0.16 3.84
CA ILE A 174 -5.79 -1.00 3.64
C ILE A 174 -5.51 -2.13 4.64
N LEU A 175 -4.29 -2.20 5.18
CA LEU A 175 -3.91 -3.21 6.15
C LEU A 175 -4.74 -3.12 7.44
N ASP A 176 -5.13 -1.91 7.85
CA ASP A 176 -5.98 -1.72 9.02
C ASP A 176 -7.32 -2.45 8.85
N LEU A 177 -7.91 -2.38 7.66
CA LEU A 177 -9.14 -3.11 7.35
C LEU A 177 -8.89 -4.60 7.07
N LEU A 178 -7.82 -4.92 6.37
CA LEU A 178 -7.51 -6.29 5.99
C LEU A 178 -7.29 -7.20 7.22
N PHE A 179 -6.54 -6.72 8.21
CA PHE A 179 -6.29 -7.49 9.41
C PHE A 179 -7.47 -7.50 10.39
N GLU A 180 -8.38 -6.52 10.29
CA GLU A 180 -9.60 -6.47 11.12
C GLU A 180 -10.75 -7.28 10.51
N TYR A 181 -11.01 -7.16 9.21
CA TYR A 181 -12.18 -7.74 8.53
C TYR A 181 -11.83 -8.94 7.64
N GLY A 182 -10.55 -9.19 7.37
CA GLY A 182 -10.11 -10.32 6.53
C GLY A 182 -10.78 -10.34 5.16
N PRO A 183 -11.45 -11.46 4.79
CA PRO A 183 -12.12 -11.61 3.50
C PRO A 183 -13.33 -10.66 3.33
N GLU A 184 -13.84 -10.09 4.41
CA GLU A 184 -14.95 -9.13 4.39
C GLU A 184 -14.50 -7.69 4.13
N THR A 185 -13.20 -7.45 3.98
CA THR A 185 -12.62 -6.12 3.68
C THR A 185 -13.32 -5.41 2.52
N PRO A 186 -13.66 -6.05 1.38
CA PRO A 186 -14.38 -5.39 0.29
C PRO A 186 -15.76 -4.88 0.72
N LEU A 187 -16.47 -5.62 1.57
CA LEU A 187 -17.77 -5.19 2.10
C LEU A 187 -17.63 -4.02 3.07
N ALA A 188 -16.56 -4.02 3.88
CA ALA A 188 -16.25 -2.92 4.78
C ALA A 188 -15.96 -1.63 3.98
N LEU A 189 -15.18 -1.73 2.89
CA LEU A 189 -14.89 -0.62 1.97
C LEU A 189 -16.15 -0.02 1.36
N CYS A 190 -17.13 -0.84 0.96
CA CYS A 190 -18.39 -0.37 0.40
C CYS A 190 -19.27 0.38 1.42
N ARG A 191 -19.15 0.07 2.72
CA ARG A 191 -19.94 0.71 3.78
C ARG A 191 -19.38 2.06 4.24
N MET A 192 -18.10 2.34 3.95
CA MET A 192 -17.42 3.57 4.34
C MET A 192 -17.58 4.70 3.28
N GLY A 193 -18.23 4.47 2.18
CA GLY A 193 -18.60 5.43 1.12
C GLY A 193 -20.08 5.73 1.16
#